data_fe3f1177af16cd0802d76315fbec9dfa
#
_entry.id   fe3f1177af16cd0802d76315fbec9dfa
#
_cell.length_a   1.000
_cell.length_b   1.000
_cell.length_c   1.000
_cell.angle_alpha   90.00
_cell.angle_beta   90.00
_cell.angle_gamma   90.00
#
_symmetry.space_group_name_H-M   'P 1'
#
loop_
_entity.id
_entity.type
_entity.pdbx_description
1 polymer ?
#
loop_
_entity_poly.entity_id
_entity_poly.type
_entity_poly.pdbx_seq_one_letter_code
_entity_poly.pdbx_strand_id
1 'polypeptide(L)'
;MRPSRSFVVVLSLLVLLLVYIGMRLLPDLGLGVAGNAAGVVLLGVLGALVPVGLMSSSLRRRRWSNLVAWLGLLSMGLFSSLLVITLLRDLVLLVLLPFGALSSAIAHGSALAVPLAALAVTVVGYVNARRVARVVRVDVPIRGLPAELDGYAIAQISDIHVGPTIKRAYLNAIVNKVNQLGADAIAVTGDLVDGSVQRLAMHTEPLARLKASDGVFFVTGNHEYYSGALEWIAEVRRLGLTVLMNEHVVRRRGGAAVMIAGVADYTAHHFHPEHKSDPQRAARGAPKDVGVKVLLAHQPRSAPEAAAAGFDLQLSGHTHGGQFFPWNLFVPLQQPFVAGLNRVRDMWVYTSRGTGYWGPPKRFGAPSEITLVRLVPA
;
A
#
# COMPACT_ATOMS: atom_id res chain seq x y z
N MET A 1 -23.40 -20.16 9.74
CA MET A 1 -22.85 -20.09 8.37
C MET A 1 -21.65 -21.03 8.26
N ARG A 2 -21.60 -21.89 7.25
CA ARG A 2 -20.40 -22.71 7.00
C ARG A 2 -19.29 -21.80 6.48
N PRO A 3 -18.04 -21.91 6.98
CA PRO A 3 -16.93 -21.10 6.48
C PRO A 3 -16.70 -21.39 4.98
N SER A 4 -16.28 -20.37 4.21
CA SER A 4 -15.96 -20.57 2.80
C SER A 4 -14.75 -21.52 2.66
N ARG A 5 -14.68 -22.26 1.55
CA ARG A 5 -13.52 -23.14 1.28
C ARG A 5 -12.19 -22.38 1.34
N SER A 6 -12.17 -21.19 0.78
CA SER A 6 -10.96 -20.31 0.81
C SER A 6 -10.55 -19.95 2.24
N PHE A 7 -11.50 -19.66 3.13
CA PHE A 7 -11.20 -19.35 4.53
C PHE A 7 -10.58 -20.56 5.25
N VAL A 8 -11.12 -21.76 5.03
CA VAL A 8 -10.57 -23.00 5.61
C VAL A 8 -9.14 -23.24 5.12
N VAL A 9 -8.89 -23.09 3.81
CA VAL A 9 -7.55 -23.28 3.22
C VAL A 9 -6.54 -22.29 3.83
N VAL A 10 -6.88 -21.01 3.91
CA VAL A 10 -5.99 -19.98 4.49
C VAL A 10 -5.72 -20.26 5.97
N LEU A 11 -6.73 -20.65 6.74
CA LEU A 11 -6.55 -20.98 8.15
C LEU A 11 -5.67 -22.24 8.33
N SER A 12 -5.90 -23.28 7.53
CA SER A 12 -5.07 -24.49 7.55
C SER A 12 -3.62 -24.20 7.20
N LEU A 13 -3.38 -23.36 6.19
CA LEU A 13 -2.02 -22.92 5.84
C LEU A 13 -1.37 -22.17 6.98
N LEU A 14 -2.08 -21.24 7.63
CA LEU A 14 -1.57 -20.50 8.80
C LEU A 14 -1.15 -21.45 9.92
N VAL A 15 -2.00 -22.45 10.24
CA VAL A 15 -1.70 -23.47 11.26
C VAL A 15 -0.47 -24.28 10.88
N LEU A 16 -0.37 -24.76 9.64
CA LEU A 16 0.79 -25.51 9.17
C LEU A 16 2.09 -24.73 9.27
N LEU A 17 2.06 -23.44 8.91
CA LEU A 17 3.23 -22.57 9.01
C LEU A 17 3.63 -22.27 10.46
N LEU A 18 2.68 -22.16 11.38
CA LEU A 18 2.96 -22.01 12.81
C LEU A 18 3.54 -23.31 13.41
N VAL A 19 3.01 -24.46 13.01
CA VAL A 19 3.58 -25.77 13.38
C VAL A 19 5.01 -25.89 12.88
N TYR A 20 5.27 -25.51 11.61
CA TYR A 20 6.61 -25.48 11.06
C TYR A 20 7.56 -24.60 11.91
N ILE A 21 7.18 -23.37 12.24
CA ILE A 21 7.98 -22.48 13.09
C ILE A 21 8.26 -23.16 14.46
N GLY A 22 7.24 -23.73 15.08
CA GLY A 22 7.38 -24.43 16.37
C GLY A 22 8.34 -25.60 16.30
N MET A 23 8.17 -26.47 15.28
CA MET A 23 9.05 -27.65 15.08
C MET A 23 10.51 -27.28 14.82
N ARG A 24 10.76 -26.12 14.17
CA ARG A 24 12.11 -25.68 13.84
C ARG A 24 12.82 -24.92 14.96
N LEU A 25 12.08 -24.26 15.85
CA LEU A 25 12.68 -23.40 16.87
C LEU A 25 12.64 -24.03 18.26
N LEU A 26 11.50 -24.59 18.70
CA LEU A 26 11.33 -25.02 20.10
C LEU A 26 12.34 -26.09 20.57
N PRO A 27 12.64 -27.15 19.80
CA PRO A 27 13.63 -28.15 20.21
C PRO A 27 15.01 -27.53 20.43
N ASP A 28 15.44 -26.63 19.53
CA ASP A 28 16.77 -26.02 19.57
C ASP A 28 16.92 -24.94 20.63
N LEU A 29 15.77 -24.39 21.15
CA LEU A 29 15.80 -23.41 22.25
C LEU A 29 16.18 -24.02 23.62
N GLY A 30 16.10 -25.34 23.77
CA GLY A 30 16.51 -26.00 24.99
C GLY A 30 15.71 -25.64 26.25
N LEU A 31 14.46 -25.22 26.11
CA LEU A 31 13.62 -24.65 27.19
C LEU A 31 13.01 -25.72 28.13
N GLY A 32 13.26 -27.01 27.88
CA GLY A 32 12.61 -28.11 28.58
C GLY A 32 11.10 -28.20 28.27
N VAL A 33 10.41 -29.13 28.92
CA VAL A 33 8.98 -29.42 28.64
C VAL A 33 8.08 -28.22 28.88
N ALA A 34 8.23 -27.56 30.01
CA ALA A 34 7.40 -26.40 30.40
C ALA A 34 7.61 -25.21 29.42
N GLY A 35 8.85 -24.92 29.05
CA GLY A 35 9.17 -23.84 28.12
C GLY A 35 8.67 -24.14 26.69
N ASN A 36 8.79 -25.37 26.23
CA ASN A 36 8.24 -25.78 24.95
C ASN A 36 6.71 -25.69 24.91
N ALA A 37 6.03 -26.11 25.99
CA ALA A 37 4.58 -25.95 26.12
C ALA A 37 4.17 -24.47 26.08
N ALA A 38 4.89 -23.59 26.80
CA ALA A 38 4.65 -22.15 26.74
C ALA A 38 4.87 -21.59 25.33
N GLY A 39 5.91 -22.04 24.62
CA GLY A 39 6.16 -21.67 23.23
C GLY A 39 5.03 -22.08 22.28
N VAL A 40 4.51 -23.29 22.44
CA VAL A 40 3.33 -23.77 21.65
C VAL A 40 2.12 -22.90 21.92
N VAL A 41 1.82 -22.60 23.19
CA VAL A 41 0.70 -21.73 23.56
C VAL A 41 0.87 -20.33 22.96
N LEU A 42 2.07 -19.76 23.02
CA LEU A 42 2.36 -18.44 22.44
C LEU A 42 2.12 -18.42 20.92
N LEU A 43 2.62 -19.41 20.20
CA LEU A 43 2.37 -19.56 18.75
C LEU A 43 0.88 -19.77 18.46
N GLY A 44 0.17 -20.54 19.26
CA GLY A 44 -1.28 -20.72 19.15
C GLY A 44 -2.06 -19.42 19.35
N VAL A 45 -1.71 -18.64 20.35
CA VAL A 45 -2.31 -17.31 20.60
C VAL A 45 -2.01 -16.36 19.42
N LEU A 46 -0.75 -16.32 18.96
CA LEU A 46 -0.36 -15.52 17.79
C LEU A 46 -1.21 -15.89 16.55
N GLY A 47 -1.36 -17.20 16.30
CA GLY A 47 -2.15 -17.70 15.18
C GLY A 47 -3.65 -17.40 15.30
N ALA A 48 -4.22 -17.48 16.49
CA ALA A 48 -5.64 -17.18 16.73
C ALA A 48 -5.95 -15.68 16.57
N LEU A 49 -5.02 -14.80 16.98
CA LEU A 49 -5.20 -13.36 16.87
C LEU A 49 -5.27 -12.86 15.41
N VAL A 50 -4.58 -13.50 14.46
CA VAL A 50 -4.58 -13.10 13.05
C VAL A 50 -6.00 -13.12 12.46
N PRO A 51 -6.73 -14.25 12.38
CA PRO A 51 -8.07 -14.29 11.81
C PRO A 51 -9.07 -13.47 12.63
N VAL A 52 -8.96 -13.46 13.96
CA VAL A 52 -9.83 -12.66 14.84
C VAL A 52 -9.64 -11.17 14.57
N GLY A 53 -8.41 -10.70 14.35
CA GLY A 53 -8.11 -9.32 13.99
C GLY A 53 -8.68 -8.92 12.63
N LEU A 54 -8.54 -9.77 11.62
CA LEU A 54 -9.10 -9.55 10.29
C LEU A 54 -10.64 -9.49 10.30
N MET A 55 -11.29 -10.28 11.17
CA MET A 55 -12.75 -10.30 11.34
C MET A 55 -13.27 -9.26 12.34
N SER A 56 -12.40 -8.44 12.90
CA SER A 56 -12.75 -7.46 13.96
C SER A 56 -13.82 -6.45 13.55
N SER A 57 -13.96 -6.16 12.23
CA SER A 57 -15.02 -5.29 11.70
C SER A 57 -16.44 -5.79 11.99
N SER A 58 -16.63 -7.10 12.22
CA SER A 58 -17.91 -7.72 12.58
C SER A 58 -18.31 -7.50 14.04
N LEU A 59 -17.41 -6.99 14.89
CA LEU A 59 -17.70 -6.74 16.29
C LEU A 59 -18.59 -5.51 16.46
N ARG A 60 -19.70 -5.66 17.23
CA ARG A 60 -20.69 -4.57 17.48
C ARG A 60 -20.09 -3.37 18.21
N ARG A 61 -19.18 -3.59 19.16
CA ARG A 61 -18.57 -2.52 19.97
C ARG A 61 -17.30 -2.00 19.30
N ARG A 62 -17.37 -0.79 18.74
CA ARG A 62 -16.28 -0.13 18.00
C ARG A 62 -14.93 -0.06 18.75
N ARG A 63 -14.97 0.14 20.07
CA ARG A 63 -13.75 0.19 20.92
C ARG A 63 -13.00 -1.14 20.91
N TRP A 64 -13.70 -2.24 21.11
CA TRP A 64 -13.12 -3.59 21.11
C TRP A 64 -12.70 -4.01 19.70
N SER A 65 -13.48 -3.64 18.67
CA SER A 65 -13.13 -3.90 17.27
C SER A 65 -11.75 -3.32 16.91
N ASN A 66 -11.47 -2.07 17.27
CA ASN A 66 -10.18 -1.46 16.99
C ASN A 66 -9.03 -2.15 17.76
N LEU A 67 -9.22 -2.47 19.06
CA LEU A 67 -8.20 -3.16 19.85
C LEU A 67 -7.88 -4.53 19.27
N VAL A 68 -8.91 -5.31 18.95
CA VAL A 68 -8.76 -6.64 18.34
C VAL A 68 -8.09 -6.56 16.98
N ALA A 69 -8.44 -5.56 16.15
CA ALA A 69 -7.76 -5.30 14.90
C ALA A 69 -6.27 -5.01 15.10
N TRP A 70 -5.92 -4.15 16.06
CA TRP A 70 -4.53 -3.83 16.37
C TRP A 70 -3.74 -5.07 16.77
N LEU A 71 -4.25 -5.87 17.73
CA LEU A 71 -3.60 -7.08 18.20
C LEU A 71 -3.41 -8.08 17.07
N GLY A 72 -4.45 -8.31 16.25
CA GLY A 72 -4.38 -9.26 15.14
C GLY A 72 -3.42 -8.83 14.03
N LEU A 73 -3.44 -7.55 13.66
CA LEU A 73 -2.55 -7.03 12.61
C LEU A 73 -1.08 -6.97 13.06
N LEU A 74 -0.81 -6.64 14.34
CA LEU A 74 0.54 -6.75 14.91
C LEU A 74 1.01 -8.21 14.94
N SER A 75 0.13 -9.14 15.33
CA SER A 75 0.41 -10.57 15.31
C SER A 75 0.73 -11.08 13.90
N MET A 76 -0.01 -10.62 12.89
CA MET A 76 0.26 -10.94 11.49
C MET A 76 1.64 -10.45 11.04
N GLY A 77 2.02 -9.22 11.44
CA GLY A 77 3.35 -8.66 11.14
C GLY A 77 4.50 -9.43 11.80
N LEU A 78 4.31 -9.85 13.06
CA LEU A 78 5.28 -10.65 13.81
C LEU A 78 5.37 -12.07 13.25
N PHE A 79 4.23 -12.73 12.98
CA PHE A 79 4.18 -14.05 12.34
C PHE A 79 4.95 -14.06 11.02
N SER A 80 4.74 -13.06 10.16
CA SER A 80 5.47 -12.95 8.89
C SER A 80 6.99 -12.86 9.10
N SER A 81 7.45 -12.09 10.09
CA SER A 81 8.90 -12.02 10.41
C SER A 81 9.44 -13.33 10.95
N LEU A 82 8.72 -13.97 11.88
CA LEU A 82 9.11 -15.28 12.42
C LEU A 82 9.25 -16.30 11.30
N LEU A 83 8.27 -16.38 10.41
CA LEU A 83 8.29 -17.31 9.29
C LEU A 83 9.51 -17.09 8.39
N VAL A 84 9.68 -15.85 7.93
CA VAL A 84 10.76 -15.52 6.97
C VAL A 84 12.14 -15.76 7.59
N ILE A 85 12.35 -15.33 8.84
CA ILE A 85 13.66 -15.50 9.50
C ILE A 85 13.90 -16.97 9.86
N THR A 86 12.86 -17.76 10.19
CA THR A 86 12.98 -19.21 10.36
C THR A 86 13.40 -19.89 9.05
N LEU A 87 12.78 -19.54 7.92
CA LEU A 87 13.16 -20.07 6.61
C LEU A 87 14.60 -19.70 6.22
N LEU A 88 15.01 -18.45 6.50
CA LEU A 88 16.40 -18.03 6.27
C LEU A 88 17.38 -18.78 7.16
N ARG A 89 17.04 -18.99 8.44
CA ARG A 89 17.82 -19.85 9.35
C ARG A 89 17.99 -21.25 8.78
N ASP A 90 16.89 -21.87 8.35
CA ASP A 90 16.93 -23.22 7.81
C ASP A 90 17.80 -23.33 6.56
N LEU A 91 17.71 -22.32 5.68
CA LEU A 91 18.59 -22.24 4.51
C LEU A 91 20.07 -22.15 4.91
N VAL A 92 20.41 -21.33 5.91
CA VAL A 92 21.78 -21.21 6.43
C VAL A 92 22.25 -22.54 7.03
N LEU A 93 21.42 -23.19 7.87
CA LEU A 93 21.77 -24.48 8.46
C LEU A 93 21.96 -25.56 7.39
N LEU A 94 21.12 -25.57 6.35
CA LEU A 94 21.28 -26.49 5.21
C LEU A 94 22.59 -26.28 4.46
N VAL A 95 23.01 -25.03 4.25
CA VAL A 95 24.28 -24.69 3.62
C VAL A 95 25.46 -25.12 4.48
N LEU A 96 25.37 -25.04 5.81
CA LEU A 96 26.44 -25.44 6.74
C LEU A 96 26.56 -26.94 6.93
N LEU A 97 25.52 -27.72 6.60
CA LEU A 97 25.46 -29.17 6.82
C LEU A 97 26.66 -29.94 6.14
N PRO A 98 26.98 -29.71 4.86
CA PRO A 98 28.06 -30.43 4.17
C PRO A 98 29.46 -30.15 4.75
N PHE A 99 29.63 -29.05 5.47
CA PHE A 99 30.91 -28.62 6.04
C PHE A 99 31.15 -29.17 7.46
N GLY A 100 30.22 -29.98 7.99
CA GLY A 100 30.29 -30.48 9.37
C GLY A 100 30.27 -29.39 10.43
N ALA A 101 29.82 -28.17 10.06
CA ALA A 101 29.83 -26.99 10.94
C ALA A 101 28.63 -26.91 11.89
N LEU A 102 27.69 -27.86 11.82
CA LEU A 102 26.51 -27.87 12.68
C LEU A 102 26.87 -28.37 14.08
N SER A 103 26.90 -27.45 15.05
CA SER A 103 27.04 -27.78 16.47
C SER A 103 25.74 -27.45 17.21
N SER A 104 25.54 -28.02 18.40
CA SER A 104 24.43 -27.67 19.28
C SER A 104 24.42 -26.19 19.66
N ALA A 105 25.59 -25.57 19.78
CA ALA A 105 25.73 -24.15 20.03
C ALA A 105 25.19 -23.28 18.87
N ILE A 106 25.46 -23.67 17.62
CA ILE A 106 24.92 -22.98 16.43
C ILE A 106 23.42 -23.19 16.33
N ALA A 107 22.92 -24.41 16.57
CA ALA A 107 21.49 -24.70 16.58
C ALA A 107 20.76 -23.85 17.63
N HIS A 108 21.24 -23.85 18.87
CA HIS A 108 20.66 -23.07 19.96
C HIS A 108 20.76 -21.56 19.72
N GLY A 109 21.95 -21.04 19.42
CA GLY A 109 22.16 -19.61 19.19
C GLY A 109 21.31 -19.06 18.02
N SER A 110 21.24 -19.82 16.92
CA SER A 110 20.38 -19.42 15.78
C SER A 110 18.88 -19.49 16.11
N ALA A 111 18.43 -20.48 16.88
CA ALA A 111 17.03 -20.57 17.33
C ALA A 111 16.63 -19.40 18.23
N LEU A 112 17.53 -18.93 19.10
CA LEU A 112 17.33 -17.75 19.94
C LEU A 112 17.34 -16.45 19.13
N ALA A 113 18.23 -16.37 18.12
CA ALA A 113 18.34 -15.19 17.26
C ALA A 113 17.06 -14.91 16.44
N VAL A 114 16.31 -15.94 16.01
CA VAL A 114 15.09 -15.79 15.19
C VAL A 114 14.02 -14.94 15.89
N PRO A 115 13.50 -15.27 17.09
CA PRO A 115 12.46 -14.45 17.73
C PRO A 115 12.95 -13.06 18.08
N LEU A 116 14.22 -12.89 18.49
CA LEU A 116 14.80 -11.58 18.78
C LEU A 116 14.85 -10.70 17.51
N ALA A 117 15.34 -11.24 16.40
CA ALA A 117 15.39 -10.54 15.13
C ALA A 117 13.97 -10.25 14.59
N ALA A 118 13.03 -11.19 14.70
CA ALA A 118 11.65 -10.99 14.29
C ALA A 118 10.98 -9.87 15.08
N LEU A 119 11.21 -9.81 16.40
CA LEU A 119 10.72 -8.74 17.25
C LEU A 119 11.35 -7.39 16.87
N ALA A 120 12.67 -7.34 16.72
CA ALA A 120 13.40 -6.13 16.34
C ALA A 120 12.91 -5.57 14.99
N VAL A 121 12.80 -6.42 13.95
CA VAL A 121 12.27 -6.05 12.63
C VAL A 121 10.82 -5.58 12.73
N THR A 122 10.00 -6.20 13.58
CA THR A 122 8.61 -5.79 13.77
C THR A 122 8.51 -4.45 14.48
N VAL A 123 9.31 -4.19 15.52
CA VAL A 123 9.34 -2.91 16.25
C VAL A 123 9.83 -1.79 15.34
N VAL A 124 10.95 -1.98 14.63
CA VAL A 124 11.48 -0.99 13.68
C VAL A 124 10.46 -0.72 12.56
N GLY A 125 9.86 -1.78 12.03
CA GLY A 125 8.82 -1.66 11.01
C GLY A 125 7.58 -0.94 11.50
N TYR A 126 7.16 -1.18 12.74
CA TYR A 126 6.06 -0.47 13.40
C TYR A 126 6.35 1.02 13.55
N VAL A 127 7.51 1.37 14.08
CA VAL A 127 7.92 2.78 14.23
C VAL A 127 7.92 3.48 12.88
N ASN A 128 8.46 2.85 11.83
CA ASN A 128 8.46 3.41 10.49
C ASN A 128 7.05 3.58 9.92
N ALA A 129 6.14 2.63 10.14
CA ALA A 129 4.75 2.73 9.69
C ALA A 129 3.96 3.83 10.41
N ARG A 130 4.31 4.14 11.66
CA ARG A 130 3.63 5.15 12.48
C ARG A 130 4.16 6.56 12.29
N ARG A 131 5.31 6.72 11.65
CA ARG A 131 5.84 8.04 11.28
C ARG A 131 5.06 8.61 10.11
N VAL A 132 4.94 9.92 10.06
CA VAL A 132 4.43 10.61 8.85
C VAL A 132 5.37 10.34 7.69
N ALA A 133 4.81 9.97 6.56
CA ALA A 133 5.54 9.64 5.34
C ALA A 133 6.55 10.73 4.96
N ARG A 134 7.71 10.31 4.45
CA ARG A 134 8.75 11.24 3.97
C ARG A 134 8.33 11.81 2.62
N VAL A 135 8.80 13.02 2.34
CA VAL A 135 8.67 13.62 1.00
C VAL A 135 9.77 13.07 0.11
N VAL A 136 9.36 12.46 -1.00
CA VAL A 136 10.26 12.02 -2.08
C VAL A 136 10.04 12.97 -3.25
N ARG A 137 11.10 13.57 -3.77
CA ARG A 137 11.05 14.45 -4.95
C ARG A 137 11.52 13.66 -6.16
N VAL A 138 10.74 13.75 -7.24
CA VAL A 138 11.00 13.01 -8.48
C VAL A 138 10.84 13.95 -9.66
N ASP A 139 11.91 14.17 -10.39
CA ASP A 139 11.89 14.92 -11.64
C ASP A 139 11.57 13.94 -12.78
N VAL A 140 10.53 14.27 -13.56
CA VAL A 140 10.08 13.46 -14.69
C VAL A 140 10.39 14.21 -15.98
N PRO A 141 11.35 13.72 -16.79
CA PRO A 141 11.74 14.39 -18.02
C PRO A 141 10.70 14.15 -19.11
N ILE A 142 10.05 15.22 -19.56
CA ILE A 142 9.00 15.19 -20.59
C ILE A 142 9.56 15.74 -21.91
N ARG A 143 9.47 14.97 -22.98
CA ARG A 143 9.87 15.43 -24.31
C ARG A 143 8.95 16.53 -24.80
N GLY A 144 9.54 17.63 -25.27
CA GLY A 144 8.77 18.76 -25.80
C GLY A 144 7.92 19.47 -24.75
N LEU A 145 8.32 19.41 -23.47
CA LEU A 145 7.64 20.11 -22.39
C LEU A 145 7.57 21.62 -22.71
N PRO A 146 6.36 22.23 -22.77
CA PRO A 146 6.23 23.68 -22.88
C PRO A 146 6.95 24.40 -21.72
N ALA A 147 7.60 25.51 -22.00
CA ALA A 147 8.38 26.27 -21.00
C ALA A 147 7.51 26.67 -19.78
N GLU A 148 6.26 26.99 -20.01
CA GLU A 148 5.32 27.36 -18.95
C GLU A 148 4.99 26.22 -17.98
N LEU A 149 5.22 24.96 -18.40
CA LEU A 149 5.02 23.76 -17.56
C LEU A 149 6.32 23.25 -16.94
N ASP A 150 7.47 23.87 -17.20
CA ASP A 150 8.70 23.52 -16.49
C ASP A 150 8.54 23.76 -14.99
N GLY A 151 8.88 22.75 -14.21
CA GLY A 151 8.68 22.73 -12.78
C GLY A 151 7.23 22.53 -12.30
N TYR A 152 6.27 22.25 -13.19
CA TYR A 152 4.90 21.92 -12.77
C TYR A 152 4.90 20.75 -11.80
N ALA A 153 4.36 20.98 -10.60
CA ALA A 153 4.51 20.10 -9.46
C ALA A 153 3.19 19.39 -9.11
N ILE A 154 3.22 18.07 -9.01
CA ILE A 154 2.09 17.25 -8.57
C ILE A 154 2.47 16.55 -7.27
N ALA A 155 1.75 16.83 -6.18
CA ALA A 155 1.90 16.07 -4.94
C ALA A 155 1.02 14.82 -4.99
N GLN A 156 1.63 13.64 -5.00
CA GLN A 156 0.92 12.38 -4.96
C GLN A 156 0.86 11.82 -3.54
N ILE A 157 -0.34 11.44 -3.10
CA ILE A 157 -0.60 10.58 -1.95
C ILE A 157 -1.41 9.37 -2.41
N SER A 158 -1.14 8.21 -1.87
CA SER A 158 -1.74 6.94 -2.27
C SER A 158 -1.78 5.96 -1.11
N ASP A 159 -2.68 5.00 -1.15
CA ASP A 159 -2.65 3.84 -0.24
C ASP A 159 -2.59 4.28 1.24
N ILE A 160 -3.50 5.15 1.63
CA ILE A 160 -3.55 5.69 3.01
C ILE A 160 -4.15 4.66 3.95
N HIS A 161 -5.21 3.94 3.49
CA HIS A 161 -5.93 2.92 4.25
C HIS A 161 -6.46 3.43 5.59
N VAL A 162 -7.21 4.54 5.56
CA VAL A 162 -7.97 4.99 6.73
C VAL A 162 -8.89 3.85 7.18
N GLY A 163 -8.67 3.33 8.38
CA GLY A 163 -9.29 2.09 8.82
C GLY A 163 -9.17 1.88 10.33
N PRO A 164 -9.07 0.64 10.81
CA PRO A 164 -8.96 0.36 12.23
C PRO A 164 -7.73 0.99 12.90
N THR A 165 -6.61 1.06 12.19
CA THR A 165 -5.30 1.47 12.72
C THR A 165 -4.84 2.85 12.25
N ILE A 166 -5.36 3.37 11.13
CA ILE A 166 -5.11 4.71 10.63
C ILE A 166 -6.37 5.57 10.82
N LYS A 167 -6.23 6.68 11.54
CA LYS A 167 -7.34 7.55 11.94
C LYS A 167 -7.06 9.01 11.57
N ARG A 168 -8.03 9.88 11.87
CA ARG A 168 -8.01 11.33 11.61
C ARG A 168 -6.68 12.01 11.93
N ALA A 169 -6.06 11.72 13.06
CA ALA A 169 -4.80 12.36 13.46
C ALA A 169 -3.65 12.07 12.50
N TYR A 170 -3.54 10.83 12.03
CA TYR A 170 -2.53 10.43 11.05
C TYR A 170 -2.77 11.13 9.70
N LEU A 171 -4.03 11.13 9.23
CA LEU A 171 -4.41 11.81 7.99
C LEU A 171 -4.22 13.33 8.08
N ASN A 172 -4.52 13.94 9.22
CA ASN A 172 -4.25 15.36 9.47
C ASN A 172 -2.76 15.70 9.25
N ALA A 173 -1.87 14.88 9.77
CA ALA A 173 -0.43 15.09 9.63
C ALA A 173 0.02 14.98 8.16
N ILE A 174 -0.56 14.04 7.39
CA ILE A 174 -0.32 13.92 5.95
C ILE A 174 -0.80 15.18 5.22
N VAL A 175 -2.05 15.59 5.42
CA VAL A 175 -2.64 16.77 4.77
C VAL A 175 -1.84 18.03 5.06
N ASN A 176 -1.45 18.24 6.31
CA ASN A 176 -0.62 19.40 6.68
C ASN A 176 0.72 19.38 5.94
N LYS A 177 1.34 18.20 5.80
CA LYS A 177 2.63 18.06 5.11
C LYS A 177 2.50 18.26 3.61
N VAL A 178 1.43 17.74 2.99
CA VAL A 178 1.14 17.93 1.56
C VAL A 178 0.91 19.40 1.23
N ASN A 179 0.11 20.10 2.04
CA ASN A 179 -0.17 21.55 1.83
C ASN A 179 1.09 22.42 1.93
N GLN A 180 2.12 22.00 2.70
CA GLN A 180 3.40 22.70 2.80
C GLN A 180 4.26 22.55 1.55
N LEU A 181 3.94 21.62 0.63
CA LEU A 181 4.74 21.42 -0.57
C LEU A 181 4.51 22.48 -1.64
N GLY A 182 3.38 23.19 -1.59
CA GLY A 182 3.02 24.21 -2.58
C GLY A 182 2.87 23.64 -4.00
N ALA A 183 2.38 22.40 -4.13
CA ALA A 183 2.20 21.77 -5.42
C ALA A 183 1.09 22.43 -6.23
N ASP A 184 1.22 22.45 -7.57
CA ASP A 184 0.23 22.99 -8.48
C ASP A 184 -1.05 22.11 -8.48
N ALA A 185 -0.87 20.79 -8.41
CA ALA A 185 -1.96 19.82 -8.30
C ALA A 185 -1.70 18.79 -7.20
N ILE A 186 -2.76 18.20 -6.64
CA ILE A 186 -2.65 17.06 -5.72
C ILE A 186 -3.38 15.85 -6.34
N ALA A 187 -2.69 14.72 -6.40
CA ALA A 187 -3.20 13.45 -6.88
C ALA A 187 -3.36 12.45 -5.72
N VAL A 188 -4.58 12.00 -5.47
CA VAL A 188 -4.91 10.93 -4.53
C VAL A 188 -5.20 9.67 -5.35
N THR A 189 -4.21 8.77 -5.43
CA THR A 189 -4.23 7.65 -6.38
C THR A 189 -4.78 6.36 -5.80
N GLY A 190 -5.90 6.43 -5.07
CA GLY A 190 -6.68 5.29 -4.60
C GLY A 190 -6.24 4.66 -3.29
N ASP A 191 -7.00 3.66 -2.88
CA ASP A 191 -6.85 2.92 -1.62
C ASP A 191 -6.79 3.85 -0.40
N LEU A 192 -7.77 4.76 -0.37
CA LEU A 192 -7.90 5.74 0.71
C LEU A 192 -8.41 5.11 2.00
N VAL A 193 -9.26 4.06 1.91
CA VAL A 193 -10.08 3.58 3.03
C VAL A 193 -10.20 2.05 3.11
N ASP A 194 -10.31 1.54 4.36
CA ASP A 194 -10.61 0.15 4.71
C ASP A 194 -11.88 0.06 5.57
N GLY A 195 -13.02 0.42 4.98
CA GLY A 195 -14.32 0.32 5.63
C GLY A 195 -15.32 1.35 5.14
N SER A 196 -16.58 1.22 5.54
CA SER A 196 -17.69 2.01 5.03
C SER A 196 -17.64 3.50 5.42
N VAL A 197 -18.29 4.34 4.63
CA VAL A 197 -18.45 5.78 4.88
C VAL A 197 -19.01 6.04 6.28
N GLN A 198 -20.06 5.29 6.69
CA GLN A 198 -20.69 5.45 8.01
C GLN A 198 -19.71 5.30 9.18
N ARG A 199 -18.66 4.51 8.98
CA ARG A 199 -17.63 4.27 10.01
C ARG A 199 -16.48 5.25 9.94
N LEU A 200 -16.12 5.72 8.75
CA LEU A 200 -14.85 6.37 8.51
C LEU A 200 -14.95 7.83 8.04
N ALA A 201 -16.12 8.35 7.64
CA ALA A 201 -16.27 9.72 7.14
C ALA A 201 -15.61 10.77 8.06
N MET A 202 -15.84 10.68 9.39
CA MET A 202 -15.22 11.58 10.36
C MET A 202 -13.67 11.52 10.38
N HIS A 203 -13.09 10.43 9.89
CA HIS A 203 -11.65 10.24 9.83
C HIS A 203 -11.05 10.71 8.50
N THR A 204 -11.86 10.82 7.44
CA THR A 204 -11.47 11.31 6.11
C THR A 204 -11.69 12.81 5.93
N GLU A 205 -12.46 13.47 6.80
CA GLU A 205 -12.68 14.92 6.77
C GLU A 205 -11.43 15.79 6.56
N PRO A 206 -10.24 15.45 7.07
CA PRO A 206 -9.04 16.25 6.82
C PRO A 206 -8.73 16.48 5.34
N LEU A 207 -9.16 15.59 4.44
CA LEU A 207 -8.95 15.75 2.99
C LEU A 207 -9.58 17.03 2.43
N ALA A 208 -10.69 17.51 3.01
CA ALA A 208 -11.31 18.78 2.62
C ALA A 208 -10.37 19.99 2.79
N ARG A 209 -9.26 19.85 3.49
CA ARG A 209 -8.25 20.91 3.69
C ARG A 209 -7.06 20.82 2.73
N LEU A 210 -7.03 19.81 1.84
CA LEU A 210 -6.03 19.77 0.77
C LEU A 210 -6.21 20.98 -0.15
N LYS A 211 -5.07 21.64 -0.49
CA LYS A 211 -5.07 22.87 -1.30
C LYS A 211 -4.00 22.79 -2.37
N ALA A 212 -4.40 23.00 -3.61
CA ALA A 212 -3.53 23.17 -4.76
C ALA A 212 -4.20 24.13 -5.75
N SER A 213 -3.40 24.92 -6.49
CA SER A 213 -3.92 25.95 -7.41
C SER A 213 -4.80 25.34 -8.50
N ASP A 214 -4.42 24.20 -9.03
CA ASP A 214 -5.12 23.52 -10.13
C ASP A 214 -6.13 22.47 -9.66
N GLY A 215 -6.15 22.19 -8.35
CA GLY A 215 -7.13 21.33 -7.71
C GLY A 215 -6.58 20.05 -7.13
N VAL A 216 -7.48 19.29 -6.51
CA VAL A 216 -7.23 18.01 -5.86
C VAL A 216 -8.01 16.93 -6.59
N PHE A 217 -7.31 15.92 -7.11
CA PHE A 217 -7.87 14.88 -7.95
C PHE A 217 -7.80 13.53 -7.24
N PHE A 218 -8.85 12.75 -7.39
CA PHE A 218 -8.96 11.42 -6.81
C PHE A 218 -9.34 10.40 -7.86
N VAL A 219 -8.72 9.22 -7.80
CA VAL A 219 -9.15 8.01 -8.50
C VAL A 219 -9.36 6.89 -7.50
N THR A 220 -10.27 5.97 -7.79
CA THR A 220 -10.53 4.82 -6.93
C THR A 220 -9.40 3.80 -7.00
N GLY A 221 -9.07 3.18 -5.87
CA GLY A 221 -8.37 1.91 -5.81
C GLY A 221 -9.32 0.74 -5.57
N ASN A 222 -8.80 -0.47 -5.44
CA ASN A 222 -9.62 -1.65 -5.20
C ASN A 222 -10.27 -1.65 -3.81
N HIS A 223 -9.66 -1.00 -2.81
CA HIS A 223 -10.21 -0.93 -1.47
C HIS A 223 -11.46 -0.06 -1.36
N GLU A 224 -11.64 0.94 -2.19
CA GLU A 224 -12.91 1.64 -2.30
C GLU A 224 -14.04 0.70 -2.68
N TYR A 225 -13.79 -0.25 -3.61
CA TYR A 225 -14.81 -1.23 -4.04
C TYR A 225 -15.14 -2.24 -2.93
N TYR A 226 -14.14 -2.67 -2.15
CA TYR A 226 -14.37 -3.52 -0.96
C TYR A 226 -15.14 -2.79 0.16
N SER A 227 -15.09 -1.45 0.15
CA SER A 227 -15.63 -0.58 1.21
C SER A 227 -16.94 0.12 0.86
N GLY A 228 -17.47 -0.06 -0.37
CA GLY A 228 -18.65 0.64 -0.89
C GLY A 228 -18.25 1.83 -1.78
N ALA A 229 -17.86 1.53 -3.03
CA ALA A 229 -17.26 2.52 -3.94
C ALA A 229 -18.18 3.70 -4.25
N LEU A 230 -19.47 3.48 -4.46
CA LEU A 230 -20.42 4.56 -4.82
C LEU A 230 -20.55 5.57 -3.69
N GLU A 231 -20.68 5.09 -2.46
CA GLU A 231 -20.75 5.93 -1.27
C GLU A 231 -19.43 6.69 -1.04
N TRP A 232 -18.29 6.06 -1.28
CA TRP A 232 -16.98 6.71 -1.16
C TRP A 232 -16.74 7.74 -2.25
N ILE A 233 -17.14 7.49 -3.48
CA ILE A 233 -17.09 8.47 -4.58
C ILE A 233 -17.91 9.70 -4.22
N ALA A 234 -19.14 9.51 -3.68
CA ALA A 234 -19.99 10.61 -3.25
C ALA A 234 -19.36 11.40 -2.08
N GLU A 235 -18.81 10.69 -1.09
CA GLU A 235 -18.17 11.32 0.08
C GLU A 235 -16.91 12.10 -0.31
N VAL A 236 -16.05 11.56 -1.17
CA VAL A 236 -14.84 12.24 -1.65
C VAL A 236 -15.19 13.51 -2.43
N ARG A 237 -16.25 13.47 -3.26
CA ARG A 237 -16.79 14.66 -3.93
C ARG A 237 -17.32 15.68 -2.93
N ARG A 238 -18.03 15.24 -1.89
CA ARG A 238 -18.51 16.11 -0.79
C ARG A 238 -17.37 16.81 -0.06
N LEU A 239 -16.22 16.14 0.07
CA LEU A 239 -14.98 16.71 0.65
C LEU A 239 -14.27 17.70 -0.29
N GLY A 240 -14.77 17.92 -1.51
CA GLY A 240 -14.26 18.92 -2.46
C GLY A 240 -13.18 18.40 -3.41
N LEU A 241 -12.93 17.10 -3.45
CA LEU A 241 -12.00 16.52 -4.42
C LEU A 241 -12.72 16.22 -5.76
N THR A 242 -12.03 16.47 -6.86
CA THR A 242 -12.48 16.06 -8.19
C THR A 242 -12.22 14.57 -8.38
N VAL A 243 -13.29 13.77 -8.42
CA VAL A 243 -13.20 12.32 -8.64
C VAL A 243 -13.23 12.06 -10.14
N LEU A 244 -12.19 11.42 -10.66
CA LEU A 244 -12.03 11.11 -12.09
C LEU A 244 -12.33 9.62 -12.33
N MET A 245 -13.36 9.34 -13.14
CA MET A 245 -13.85 8.00 -13.44
C MET A 245 -13.88 7.78 -14.96
N ASN A 246 -12.70 7.50 -15.57
CA ASN A 246 -12.48 7.46 -17.01
C ASN A 246 -12.79 8.81 -17.68
N GLU A 247 -12.31 9.87 -17.08
CA GLU A 247 -12.51 11.26 -17.50
C GLU A 247 -11.28 12.11 -17.20
N HIS A 248 -11.23 13.32 -17.71
CA HIS A 248 -10.11 14.24 -17.51
C HIS A 248 -10.57 15.67 -17.22
N VAL A 249 -9.63 16.44 -16.71
CA VAL A 249 -9.70 17.90 -16.65
C VAL A 249 -8.46 18.49 -17.32
N VAL A 250 -8.59 19.69 -17.86
CA VAL A 250 -7.50 20.46 -18.45
C VAL A 250 -7.23 21.69 -17.59
N ARG A 251 -5.97 21.93 -17.27
CA ARG A 251 -5.52 23.13 -16.56
C ARG A 251 -4.57 23.91 -17.45
N ARG A 252 -4.69 25.23 -17.43
CA ARG A 252 -3.87 26.11 -18.27
C ARG A 252 -2.95 26.95 -17.41
N ARG A 253 -1.69 27.03 -17.84
CA ARG A 253 -0.67 27.86 -17.22
C ARG A 253 0.04 28.64 -18.33
N GLY A 254 -0.17 29.97 -18.35
CA GLY A 254 0.24 30.75 -19.51
C GLY A 254 -0.42 30.28 -20.81
N GLY A 255 0.37 30.06 -21.85
CA GLY A 255 -0.07 29.54 -23.14
C GLY A 255 -0.17 28.03 -23.22
N ALA A 256 0.32 27.30 -22.20
CA ALA A 256 0.38 25.85 -22.18
C ALA A 256 -0.77 25.19 -21.39
N ALA A 257 -1.04 23.92 -21.69
CA ALA A 257 -2.07 23.14 -21.01
C ALA A 257 -1.54 21.80 -20.52
N VAL A 258 -1.91 21.40 -19.31
CA VAL A 258 -1.73 20.05 -18.76
C VAL A 258 -3.09 19.38 -18.64
N MET A 259 -3.19 18.14 -19.12
CA MET A 259 -4.35 17.29 -18.92
C MET A 259 -4.08 16.35 -17.74
N ILE A 260 -4.97 16.37 -16.76
CA ILE A 260 -4.99 15.41 -15.64
C ILE A 260 -6.21 14.52 -15.84
N ALA A 261 -5.96 13.28 -16.24
CA ALA A 261 -6.97 12.26 -16.44
C ALA A 261 -6.95 11.25 -15.30
N GLY A 262 -8.05 10.56 -15.08
CA GLY A 262 -8.13 9.47 -14.11
C GLY A 262 -9.01 8.35 -14.62
N VAL A 263 -8.63 7.12 -14.24
CA VAL A 263 -9.41 5.91 -14.52
C VAL A 263 -9.88 5.27 -13.21
N ALA A 264 -10.99 4.56 -13.27
CA ALA A 264 -11.41 3.68 -12.19
C ALA A 264 -10.35 2.57 -11.96
N ASP A 265 -10.36 1.95 -10.78
CA ASP A 265 -9.44 0.86 -10.50
C ASP A 265 -9.50 -0.24 -11.58
N TYR A 266 -8.35 -0.85 -11.83
CA TYR A 266 -8.21 -1.89 -12.85
C TYR A 266 -9.18 -3.06 -12.67
N THR A 267 -9.52 -3.41 -11.42
CA THR A 267 -10.42 -4.52 -11.07
C THR A 267 -11.87 -4.07 -10.81
N ALA A 268 -12.17 -2.80 -10.95
CA ALA A 268 -13.46 -2.19 -10.65
C ALA A 268 -14.66 -2.87 -11.35
N HIS A 269 -14.43 -3.35 -12.58
CA HIS A 269 -15.45 -4.02 -13.41
C HIS A 269 -15.98 -5.32 -12.82
N HIS A 270 -15.27 -5.93 -11.87
CA HIS A 270 -15.77 -7.10 -11.13
C HIS A 270 -16.88 -6.73 -10.13
N PHE A 271 -17.00 -5.46 -9.75
CA PHE A 271 -17.99 -4.93 -8.80
C PHE A 271 -19.08 -4.13 -9.54
N HIS A 272 -18.65 -3.28 -10.47
CA HIS A 272 -19.48 -2.41 -11.28
C HIS A 272 -18.97 -2.47 -12.72
N PRO A 273 -19.64 -3.18 -13.66
CA PRO A 273 -19.18 -3.34 -15.04
C PRO A 273 -18.92 -2.01 -15.76
N GLU A 274 -19.73 -0.98 -15.44
CA GLU A 274 -19.61 0.38 -15.99
C GLU A 274 -18.37 1.14 -15.50
N HIS A 275 -17.72 0.68 -14.41
CA HIS A 275 -16.47 1.20 -13.89
C HIS A 275 -15.24 0.53 -14.50
N LYS A 276 -15.37 -0.19 -15.63
CA LYS A 276 -14.20 -0.74 -16.31
C LYS A 276 -13.18 0.39 -16.59
N SER A 277 -11.94 0.18 -16.15
CA SER A 277 -10.83 1.10 -16.41
C SER A 277 -10.62 1.29 -17.92
N ASP A 278 -10.60 2.53 -18.39
CA ASP A 278 -10.51 2.87 -19.82
C ASP A 278 -9.70 4.16 -20.02
N PRO A 279 -8.36 4.06 -20.21
CA PRO A 279 -7.51 5.21 -20.48
C PRO A 279 -7.83 5.93 -21.79
N GLN A 280 -8.33 5.21 -22.81
CA GLN A 280 -8.72 5.83 -24.09
C GLN A 280 -9.95 6.70 -23.91
N ARG A 281 -10.95 6.22 -23.16
CA ARG A 281 -12.13 7.02 -22.79
C ARG A 281 -11.72 8.24 -21.98
N ALA A 282 -10.81 8.08 -21.02
CA ALA A 282 -10.30 9.17 -20.19
C ALA A 282 -9.61 10.27 -21.02
N ALA A 283 -8.97 9.92 -22.13
CA ALA A 283 -8.32 10.87 -23.04
C ALA A 283 -9.27 11.46 -24.12
N ARG A 284 -10.48 10.91 -24.28
CA ARG A 284 -11.39 11.29 -25.38
C ARG A 284 -11.84 12.74 -25.25
N GLY A 285 -11.74 13.50 -26.35
CA GLY A 285 -12.15 14.90 -26.40
C GLY A 285 -11.13 15.87 -25.79
N ALA A 286 -9.93 15.39 -25.44
CA ALA A 286 -8.85 16.26 -25.00
C ALA A 286 -8.50 17.29 -26.08
N PRO A 287 -8.26 18.57 -25.72
CA PRO A 287 -7.81 19.59 -26.67
C PRO A 287 -6.50 19.17 -27.33
N LYS A 288 -6.34 19.56 -28.63
CA LYS A 288 -5.13 19.23 -29.40
C LYS A 288 -3.88 19.98 -28.91
N ASP A 289 -4.06 21.08 -28.23
CA ASP A 289 -3.02 21.95 -27.68
C ASP A 289 -2.53 21.57 -26.27
N VAL A 290 -2.94 20.39 -25.78
CA VAL A 290 -2.42 19.86 -24.51
C VAL A 290 -0.94 19.51 -24.66
N GLY A 291 -0.10 20.18 -23.85
CA GLY A 291 1.35 19.96 -23.85
C GLY A 291 1.79 18.71 -23.10
N VAL A 292 1.08 18.31 -22.05
CA VAL A 292 1.38 17.12 -21.23
C VAL A 292 0.09 16.43 -20.79
N LYS A 293 0.07 15.09 -20.88
CA LYS A 293 -1.04 14.23 -20.46
C LYS A 293 -0.64 13.34 -19.31
N VAL A 294 -1.19 13.59 -18.12
CA VAL A 294 -0.97 12.82 -16.91
C VAL A 294 -2.16 11.94 -16.61
N LEU A 295 -1.94 10.65 -16.40
CA LEU A 295 -2.97 9.70 -15.99
C LEU A 295 -2.81 9.35 -14.51
N LEU A 296 -3.88 9.43 -13.76
CA LEU A 296 -4.02 8.84 -12.44
C LEU A 296 -4.65 7.46 -12.58
N ALA A 297 -3.93 6.41 -12.21
CA ALA A 297 -4.40 5.03 -12.25
C ALA A 297 -3.84 4.27 -11.05
N HIS A 298 -4.72 3.77 -10.17
CA HIS A 298 -4.27 3.15 -8.93
C HIS A 298 -3.26 2.02 -9.17
N GLN A 299 -3.56 1.09 -10.07
CA GLN A 299 -2.68 -0.06 -10.34
C GLN A 299 -1.71 0.19 -11.49
N PRO A 300 -0.40 -0.10 -11.32
CA PRO A 300 0.60 0.04 -12.38
C PRO A 300 0.29 -0.76 -13.65
N ARG A 301 -0.48 -1.85 -13.55
CA ARG A 301 -0.87 -2.69 -14.70
C ARG A 301 -1.72 -1.98 -15.75
N SER A 302 -2.24 -0.79 -15.46
CA SER A 302 -2.92 0.05 -16.45
C SER A 302 -1.94 0.68 -17.48
N ALA A 303 -0.63 0.63 -17.24
CA ALA A 303 0.37 1.33 -18.03
C ALA A 303 0.43 0.96 -19.52
N PRO A 304 0.27 -0.29 -19.96
CA PRO A 304 0.27 -0.62 -21.37
C PRO A 304 -0.88 0.08 -22.16
N GLU A 305 -2.08 0.12 -21.56
CA GLU A 305 -3.26 0.77 -22.16
C GLU A 305 -3.12 2.30 -22.12
N ALA A 306 -2.56 2.85 -21.05
CA ALA A 306 -2.28 4.27 -20.90
C ALA A 306 -1.24 4.75 -21.92
N ALA A 307 -0.16 4.01 -22.13
CA ALA A 307 0.83 4.31 -23.16
C ALA A 307 0.23 4.24 -24.57
N ALA A 308 -0.67 3.28 -24.84
CA ALA A 308 -1.39 3.18 -26.11
C ALA A 308 -2.39 4.34 -26.32
N ALA A 309 -2.93 4.91 -25.23
CA ALA A 309 -3.79 6.09 -25.28
C ALA A 309 -3.02 7.42 -25.39
N GLY A 310 -1.67 7.37 -25.42
CA GLY A 310 -0.81 8.54 -25.65
C GLY A 310 -0.64 9.44 -24.44
N PHE A 311 -0.64 8.88 -23.23
CA PHE A 311 -0.24 9.58 -22.01
C PHE A 311 1.29 9.70 -21.91
N ASP A 312 1.77 10.76 -21.27
CA ASP A 312 3.20 11.04 -21.05
C ASP A 312 3.67 10.54 -19.69
N LEU A 313 2.77 10.56 -18.70
CA LEU A 313 3.05 10.14 -17.31
C LEU A 313 1.83 9.42 -16.72
N GLN A 314 2.07 8.27 -16.07
CA GLN A 314 1.10 7.62 -15.19
C GLN A 314 1.57 7.69 -13.74
N LEU A 315 0.66 8.08 -12.82
CA LEU A 315 0.87 8.04 -11.37
C LEU A 315 0.06 6.90 -10.77
N SER A 316 0.75 5.98 -10.10
CA SER A 316 0.17 4.77 -9.51
C SER A 316 0.60 4.55 -8.06
N GLY A 317 -0.16 3.72 -7.34
CA GLY A 317 0.12 3.20 -6.00
C GLY A 317 0.05 1.68 -5.96
N HIS A 318 -0.82 1.14 -5.10
CA HIS A 318 -1.23 -0.26 -4.97
C HIS A 318 -0.18 -1.23 -4.42
N THR A 319 1.06 -1.13 -4.86
CA THR A 319 2.11 -2.11 -4.56
C THR A 319 2.67 -1.99 -3.15
N HIS A 320 2.52 -0.83 -2.52
CA HIS A 320 3.19 -0.46 -1.27
C HIS A 320 4.73 -0.63 -1.31
N GLY A 321 5.33 -0.85 -2.50
CA GLY A 321 6.71 -1.29 -2.61
C GLY A 321 6.97 -2.65 -1.93
N GLY A 322 5.93 -3.49 -1.79
CA GLY A 322 5.92 -4.72 -1.01
C GLY A 322 5.76 -4.52 0.50
N GLN A 323 5.64 -3.27 0.97
CA GLN A 323 5.41 -2.82 2.33
C GLN A 323 6.50 -3.24 3.34
N PHE A 324 6.93 -4.49 3.36
CA PHE A 324 8.07 -4.97 4.15
C PHE A 324 8.71 -6.19 3.49
N PHE A 325 10.04 -6.27 3.63
CA PHE A 325 10.81 -7.38 3.07
C PHE A 325 10.36 -8.73 3.68
N PRO A 326 10.26 -9.81 2.91
CA PRO A 326 10.66 -9.93 1.48
C PRO A 326 9.50 -9.80 0.47
N TRP A 327 8.35 -9.26 0.87
CA TRP A 327 7.14 -9.24 0.03
C TRP A 327 7.31 -8.42 -1.25
N ASN A 328 8.25 -7.47 -1.27
CA ASN A 328 8.64 -6.76 -2.48
C ASN A 328 9.11 -7.68 -3.62
N LEU A 329 9.65 -8.86 -3.30
CA LEU A 329 10.09 -9.85 -4.29
C LEU A 329 8.92 -10.55 -5.00
N PHE A 330 7.72 -10.52 -4.39
CA PHE A 330 6.51 -11.15 -4.92
C PHE A 330 5.60 -10.18 -5.68
N VAL A 331 5.80 -8.87 -5.53
CA VAL A 331 5.04 -7.85 -6.29
C VAL A 331 5.10 -8.07 -7.80
N PRO A 332 6.28 -8.42 -8.42
CA PRO A 332 6.35 -8.63 -9.87
C PRO A 332 5.49 -9.77 -10.41
N LEU A 333 4.99 -10.66 -9.55
CA LEU A 333 4.04 -11.70 -9.96
C LEU A 333 2.65 -11.14 -10.29
N GLN A 334 2.33 -9.93 -9.83
CA GLN A 334 1.01 -9.32 -10.03
C GLN A 334 1.07 -7.96 -10.72
N GLN A 335 2.15 -7.19 -10.53
CA GLN A 335 2.27 -5.83 -11.03
C GLN A 335 3.59 -5.67 -11.81
N PRO A 336 3.61 -4.90 -12.90
CA PRO A 336 4.82 -4.75 -13.72
C PRO A 336 5.94 -3.98 -13.01
N PHE A 337 5.61 -3.17 -12.01
CA PHE A 337 6.56 -2.34 -11.27
C PHE A 337 6.33 -2.44 -9.76
N VAL A 338 7.43 -2.49 -9.00
CA VAL A 338 7.37 -2.52 -7.53
C VAL A 338 7.24 -1.11 -6.96
N ALA A 339 8.06 -0.17 -7.42
CA ALA A 339 8.06 1.23 -6.98
C ALA A 339 8.98 2.08 -7.86
N GLY A 340 8.86 3.41 -7.72
CA GLY A 340 9.75 4.38 -8.36
C GLY A 340 9.36 4.72 -9.79
N LEU A 341 10.27 5.41 -10.49
CA LEU A 341 10.06 5.88 -11.86
C LEU A 341 10.51 4.80 -12.85
N ASN A 342 9.59 4.38 -13.70
CA ASN A 342 9.78 3.35 -14.72
C ASN A 342 9.29 3.87 -16.06
N ARG A 343 9.47 3.11 -17.14
CA ARG A 343 9.06 3.52 -18.50
C ARG A 343 8.34 2.39 -19.22
N VAL A 344 7.25 2.74 -19.90
CA VAL A 344 6.52 1.87 -20.84
C VAL A 344 6.41 2.59 -22.17
N ARG A 345 7.12 2.11 -23.20
CA ARG A 345 7.30 2.83 -24.46
C ARG A 345 7.86 4.24 -24.20
N ASP A 346 7.12 5.27 -24.61
CA ASP A 346 7.51 6.67 -24.41
C ASP A 346 6.91 7.30 -23.14
N MET A 347 6.03 6.59 -22.42
CA MET A 347 5.36 7.05 -21.21
C MET A 347 6.16 6.73 -19.95
N TRP A 348 6.27 7.67 -19.03
CA TRP A 348 6.76 7.45 -17.69
C TRP A 348 5.66 6.88 -16.79
N VAL A 349 6.05 5.98 -15.88
CA VAL A 349 5.18 5.41 -14.85
C VAL A 349 5.85 5.58 -13.50
N TYR A 350 5.26 6.39 -12.65
CA TYR A 350 5.69 6.45 -11.25
C TYR A 350 4.79 5.59 -10.40
N THR A 351 5.38 4.65 -9.68
CA THR A 351 4.68 3.78 -8.72
C THR A 351 5.09 4.16 -7.31
N SER A 352 4.15 4.75 -6.56
CA SER A 352 4.35 5.14 -5.16
C SER A 352 4.43 3.90 -4.26
N ARG A 353 5.27 4.00 -3.20
CA ARG A 353 5.28 3.01 -2.11
C ARG A 353 4.10 3.16 -1.15
N GLY A 354 3.19 4.10 -1.42
CA GLY A 354 2.06 4.40 -0.56
C GLY A 354 2.42 5.31 0.62
N THR A 355 1.45 6.12 1.03
CA THR A 355 1.58 7.12 2.10
C THR A 355 1.25 6.54 3.47
N GLY A 356 0.33 5.57 3.53
CA GLY A 356 -0.02 4.82 4.73
C GLY A 356 0.58 3.41 4.76
N TYR A 357 -0.20 2.46 5.20
CA TYR A 357 0.09 1.03 5.17
C TYR A 357 -1.21 0.23 5.19
N TRP A 358 -1.18 -0.96 4.59
CA TRP A 358 -2.29 -1.90 4.61
C TRP A 358 -2.02 -3.08 5.54
N GLY A 359 -3.06 -3.56 6.24
CA GLY A 359 -2.95 -4.71 7.14
C GLY A 359 -1.95 -4.46 8.28
N PRO A 360 -0.87 -5.23 8.42
CA PRO A 360 0.10 -5.05 9.48
C PRO A 360 0.71 -3.64 9.49
N PRO A 361 0.69 -2.94 10.65
CA PRO A 361 1.32 -1.63 10.80
C PRO A 361 2.85 -1.77 10.79
N LYS A 362 3.42 -2.07 9.61
CA LYS A 362 4.82 -2.43 9.48
C LYS A 362 5.39 -1.96 8.14
N ARG A 363 6.47 -1.15 8.18
CA ARG A 363 7.24 -0.70 7.04
C ARG A 363 8.72 -1.02 7.27
N PHE A 364 9.23 -2.03 6.56
CA PHE A 364 10.64 -2.47 6.67
C PHE A 364 11.19 -2.74 5.27
N GLY A 365 12.19 -1.95 4.85
CA GLY A 365 12.73 -1.99 3.48
C GLY A 365 11.88 -1.25 2.43
N ALA A 366 10.64 -0.83 2.76
CA ALA A 366 9.75 -0.06 1.88
C ALA A 366 9.11 1.11 2.67
N PRO A 367 9.83 2.24 2.86
CA PRO A 367 9.34 3.37 3.64
C PRO A 367 8.13 4.03 2.96
N SER A 368 7.17 4.50 3.76
CA SER A 368 6.04 5.30 3.26
C SER A 368 6.52 6.62 2.68
N GLU A 369 5.82 7.10 1.65
CA GLU A 369 6.18 8.34 0.95
C GLU A 369 4.97 9.22 0.61
N ILE A 370 5.22 10.52 0.58
CA ILE A 370 4.45 11.53 -0.14
C ILE A 370 5.33 11.93 -1.30
N THR A 371 4.88 11.77 -2.54
CA THR A 371 5.72 12.05 -3.70
C THR A 371 5.44 13.44 -4.24
N LEU A 372 6.48 14.25 -4.42
CA LEU A 372 6.40 15.49 -5.19
C LEU A 372 7.03 15.25 -6.56
N VAL A 373 6.19 15.03 -7.55
CA VAL A 373 6.58 14.87 -8.95
C VAL A 373 6.72 16.25 -9.58
N ARG A 374 7.83 16.51 -10.26
CA ARG A 374 8.03 17.73 -11.04
C ARG A 374 8.25 17.38 -12.50
N LEU A 375 7.52 18.03 -13.39
CA LEU A 375 7.76 17.93 -14.83
C LEU A 375 8.96 18.79 -15.18
N VAL A 376 9.93 18.23 -15.90
CA VAL A 376 11.13 18.92 -16.35
C VAL A 376 11.38 18.64 -17.84
N PRO A 377 12.06 19.51 -18.58
CA PRO A 377 12.48 19.22 -19.95
C PRO A 377 13.36 17.97 -20.02
N ALA A 378 13.18 17.12 -21.06
CA ALA A 378 13.97 15.90 -21.29
C ALA A 378 15.33 16.22 -21.92
#